data_31f80081bb19aa544ab29543a6a8c102
#
_entry.id   31f80081bb19aa544ab29543a6a8c102
#
_cell.length_a   1.000
_cell.length_b   1.000
_cell.length_c   1.000
_cell.angle_alpha   90.00
_cell.angle_beta   90.00
_cell.angle_gamma   90.00
#
_symmetry.space_group_name_H-M   'P 1'
#
loop_
_entity.id
_entity.type
_entity.pdbx_description
1 polymer ?
#
loop_
_entity_poly.entity_id
_entity_poly.type
_entity_poly.pdbx_seq_one_letter_code
_entity_poly.pdbx_strand_id
1 'polypeptide(L)'
;MKKEHLRNVAIIAHVDHGKTTLLNAMLKQTGIFRANQAVEDRVMDSMALEKERGITISAKNTAVEYNGIKINIVDTPGHADFGGEVERSLNMVDGAMLLVDASEGPLPQTRFVLKKALALHLPIILVINKIDRPDARIEEVINETYDLFIDLGAQEHQIEFPILYTNSKIGVSHKKLGDDSADLQPLLQAIIDAIPAPAGDDEANTQFLVTNLDYDPYVGQIAVGRLQSGKLEMNTPYTLCAKDKNVSGVKLSALYAYYGLTKKPVTQAESGDIIALAGVDNVTIGDTISSLDNPVALKRLIVDEPTVSMIFYVNDGPFAGREGKYLTSRHLLERLEKEALRNVAVRIKKLDRTDAFEVCGRGELQMAVLIETMRRENFEMTVSKPQVITKKEGGKTLEPVERLFLDIPEEFVGRITEKLSIRKGRLESLVNKGSGRVSMEFLIPSRGLIGFRSQFLTDTKGGGVMNSLLEDYAPWFGAIPQRNTGVLVADRAGRVTGYASFAMEDRGEMIVEVGTDVYGGMIVGERNRPQDLNVNIVKEKKLTNMRASTSDATVILRPPRILSLDQAIEFIAEDELVEVTPQSVRLRKMELDATKRQMKIHRDE
;
A
#
# COMPACT_ATOMS: atom_id res chain seq x y z
N MET A 1 24.41 -27.83 2.88
CA MET A 1 25.21 -27.38 4.05
C MET A 1 24.64 -26.06 4.59
N LYS A 2 24.89 -25.71 5.85
CA LYS A 2 24.50 -24.38 6.36
C LYS A 2 25.54 -23.33 5.96
N LYS A 3 25.08 -22.18 5.51
CA LYS A 3 25.93 -21.03 5.12
C LYS A 3 26.13 -20.10 6.31
N GLU A 4 27.02 -20.51 7.22
CA GLU A 4 27.21 -19.83 8.53
C GLU A 4 27.59 -18.34 8.38
N HIS A 5 28.14 -17.91 7.25
CA HIS A 5 28.50 -16.54 6.93
C HIS A 5 27.35 -15.69 6.37
N LEU A 6 26.12 -16.24 6.29
CA LEU A 6 24.94 -15.55 5.80
C LEU A 6 23.81 -15.58 6.83
N ARG A 7 23.01 -14.49 6.87
CA ARG A 7 21.70 -14.42 7.54
C ARG A 7 20.74 -13.64 6.67
N ASN A 8 19.49 -14.12 6.58
CA ASN A 8 18.43 -13.43 5.85
C ASN A 8 17.32 -13.10 6.82
N VAL A 9 17.04 -11.83 7.07
CA VAL A 9 16.06 -11.38 8.05
C VAL A 9 15.09 -10.38 7.45
N ALA A 10 13.79 -10.52 7.71
CA ALA A 10 12.78 -9.50 7.41
C ALA A 10 12.56 -8.58 8.60
N ILE A 11 12.27 -7.31 8.36
CA ILE A 11 11.83 -6.38 9.40
C ILE A 11 10.33 -6.16 9.28
N ILE A 12 9.61 -6.52 10.34
CA ILE A 12 8.17 -6.34 10.51
C ILE A 12 7.96 -5.20 11.50
N ALA A 13 7.26 -4.15 11.11
CA ALA A 13 6.94 -3.04 12.00
C ALA A 13 5.67 -2.35 11.57
N HIS A 14 4.98 -1.72 12.53
CA HIS A 14 3.95 -0.73 12.21
C HIS A 14 4.59 0.55 11.68
N VAL A 15 3.78 1.37 11.00
CA VAL A 15 4.17 2.73 10.60
C VAL A 15 4.56 3.52 11.86
N ASP A 16 5.60 4.31 11.77
CA ASP A 16 6.16 5.14 12.85
C ASP A 16 6.75 4.39 14.07
N HIS A 17 6.77 3.06 14.12
CA HIS A 17 7.49 2.31 15.17
C HIS A 17 9.02 2.43 15.10
N GLY A 18 9.55 3.13 14.10
CA GLY A 18 10.99 3.46 13.98
C GLY A 18 11.79 2.50 13.12
N LYS A 19 11.15 1.73 12.23
CA LYS A 19 11.78 0.78 11.30
C LYS A 19 12.91 1.43 10.49
N THR A 20 12.61 2.49 9.77
CA THR A 20 13.60 3.20 8.93
C THR A 20 14.72 3.80 9.76
N THR A 21 14.42 4.32 10.96
CA THR A 21 15.42 4.88 11.89
C THR A 21 16.38 3.80 12.38
N LEU A 22 15.85 2.62 12.75
CA LEU A 22 16.67 1.48 13.18
C LEU A 22 17.59 1.00 12.06
N LEU A 23 17.05 0.82 10.85
CA LEU A 23 17.83 0.44 9.66
C LEU A 23 18.95 1.43 9.36
N ASN A 24 18.65 2.74 9.41
CA ASN A 24 19.65 3.77 9.20
C ASN A 24 20.76 3.71 10.27
N ALA A 25 20.42 3.44 11.53
CA ALA A 25 21.40 3.28 12.60
C ALA A 25 22.28 2.03 12.38
N MET A 26 21.69 0.90 11.97
CA MET A 26 22.42 -0.32 11.61
C MET A 26 23.40 -0.06 10.45
N LEU A 27 22.96 0.58 9.38
CA LEU A 27 23.78 0.93 8.22
C LEU A 27 24.94 1.87 8.57
N LYS A 28 24.71 2.82 9.49
CA LYS A 28 25.76 3.73 9.97
C LYS A 28 26.82 2.98 10.77
N GLN A 29 26.42 2.14 11.71
CA GLN A 29 27.34 1.47 12.63
C GLN A 29 28.12 0.33 11.97
N THR A 30 27.60 -0.27 10.90
CA THR A 30 28.31 -1.29 10.11
C THR A 30 29.24 -0.70 9.04
N GLY A 31 29.47 0.63 9.06
CA GLY A 31 30.49 1.29 8.23
C GLY A 31 30.15 1.43 6.73
N ILE A 32 28.89 1.27 6.36
CA ILE A 32 28.44 1.40 4.96
C ILE A 32 28.46 2.86 4.50
N PHE A 33 28.19 3.80 5.41
CA PHE A 33 28.30 5.23 5.16
C PHE A 33 29.66 5.76 5.59
N ARG A 34 30.23 6.69 4.81
CA ARG A 34 31.43 7.42 5.22
C ARG A 34 31.11 8.31 6.42
N ALA A 35 32.05 8.46 7.35
CA ALA A 35 31.87 9.20 8.61
C ALA A 35 31.34 10.64 8.45
N ASN A 36 31.55 11.29 7.29
CA ASN A 36 31.12 12.65 6.99
C ASN A 36 29.98 12.71 5.94
N GLN A 37 29.34 11.59 5.59
CA GLN A 37 28.25 11.59 4.65
C GLN A 37 26.97 12.00 5.37
N ALA A 38 26.37 13.13 4.97
CA ALA A 38 25.04 13.51 5.40
C ALA A 38 24.05 12.46 4.87
N VAL A 39 23.48 11.68 5.77
CA VAL A 39 22.48 10.67 5.45
C VAL A 39 21.12 11.34 5.61
N GLU A 40 20.37 11.42 4.53
CA GLU A 40 18.97 11.89 4.58
C GLU A 40 18.17 11.02 5.56
N ASP A 41 17.27 11.62 6.29
CA ASP A 41 16.28 10.86 7.04
C ASP A 41 15.45 10.03 6.06
N ARG A 42 15.20 8.75 6.40
CA ARG A 42 14.46 7.78 5.57
C ARG A 42 15.16 7.38 4.26
N VAL A 43 16.43 7.04 4.33
CA VAL A 43 17.24 6.58 3.19
C VAL A 43 16.64 5.37 2.46
N MET A 44 15.93 4.50 3.18
CA MET A 44 15.25 3.35 2.59
C MET A 44 13.98 3.71 1.82
N ASP A 45 13.29 4.80 2.17
CA ASP A 45 12.08 5.25 1.47
C ASP A 45 12.49 6.00 0.20
N SER A 46 12.78 5.26 -0.86
CA SER A 46 13.29 5.83 -2.13
C SER A 46 12.18 6.49 -2.99
N MET A 47 10.92 6.09 -2.80
CA MET A 47 9.79 6.66 -3.53
C MET A 47 9.28 7.92 -2.82
N ALA A 48 9.03 8.99 -3.58
CA ALA A 48 8.47 10.23 -3.02
C ALA A 48 7.13 9.97 -2.29
N LEU A 49 6.31 9.06 -2.81
CA LEU A 49 5.04 8.67 -2.20
C LEU A 49 5.21 7.97 -0.83
N GLU A 50 6.24 7.16 -0.65
CA GLU A 50 6.55 6.53 0.64
C GLU A 50 6.91 7.58 1.69
N LYS A 51 7.76 8.56 1.30
CA LYS A 51 8.15 9.69 2.17
C LYS A 51 6.96 10.56 2.57
N GLU A 52 6.08 10.86 1.62
CA GLU A 52 4.89 11.71 1.84
C GLU A 52 3.83 11.01 2.70
N ARG A 53 3.58 9.73 2.44
CA ARG A 53 2.55 8.96 3.15
C ARG A 53 3.05 8.32 4.44
N GLY A 54 4.38 8.30 4.66
CA GLY A 54 5.01 7.68 5.82
C GLY A 54 4.91 6.15 5.85
N ILE A 55 4.59 5.49 4.73
CA ILE A 55 4.41 4.04 4.63
C ILE A 55 5.39 3.43 3.64
N THR A 56 5.87 2.22 3.91
CA THR A 56 6.60 1.41 2.94
C THR A 56 5.60 0.79 1.97
N ILE A 57 5.78 1.03 0.67
CA ILE A 57 4.92 0.52 -0.40
C ILE A 57 5.53 -0.73 -1.04
N SER A 58 6.84 -0.68 -1.33
CA SER A 58 7.57 -1.76 -1.98
C SER A 58 8.64 -2.32 -1.06
N ALA A 59 8.79 -3.63 -1.07
CA ALA A 59 9.86 -4.30 -0.32
C ALA A 59 11.23 -3.94 -0.88
N LYS A 60 12.20 -3.71 0.00
CA LYS A 60 13.57 -3.34 -0.34
C LYS A 60 14.56 -4.25 0.32
N ASN A 61 15.63 -4.55 -0.40
CA ASN A 61 16.72 -5.36 0.09
C ASN A 61 17.94 -4.51 0.40
N THR A 62 18.53 -4.74 1.55
CA THR A 62 19.82 -4.18 1.94
C THR A 62 20.66 -5.27 2.60
N ALA A 63 21.96 -5.05 2.71
CA ALA A 63 22.83 -5.99 3.41
C ALA A 63 23.86 -5.23 4.26
N VAL A 64 24.11 -5.73 5.45
CA VAL A 64 25.16 -5.25 6.35
C VAL A 64 26.13 -6.38 6.65
N GLU A 65 27.35 -6.03 7.04
CA GLU A 65 28.35 -7.01 7.45
C GLU A 65 28.69 -6.79 8.93
N TYR A 66 28.64 -7.86 9.71
CA TYR A 66 29.00 -7.82 11.13
C TYR A 66 29.75 -9.12 11.50
N ASN A 67 30.95 -8.97 12.07
CA ASN A 67 31.83 -10.09 12.44
C ASN A 67 32.10 -11.10 11.30
N GLY A 68 32.24 -10.61 10.06
CA GLY A 68 32.44 -11.45 8.87
C GLY A 68 31.18 -12.20 8.40
N ILE A 69 30.02 -11.91 8.99
CA ILE A 69 28.74 -12.47 8.59
C ILE A 69 27.96 -11.40 7.82
N LYS A 70 27.53 -11.76 6.60
CA LYS A 70 26.63 -10.93 5.80
C LYS A 70 25.20 -11.12 6.28
N ILE A 71 24.53 -10.04 6.66
CA ILE A 71 23.13 -10.02 7.07
C ILE A 71 22.35 -9.31 5.98
N ASN A 72 21.58 -10.06 5.19
CA ASN A 72 20.62 -9.51 4.27
C ASN A 72 19.36 -9.12 5.05
N ILE A 73 18.91 -7.89 4.86
CA ILE A 73 17.75 -7.32 5.53
C ILE A 73 16.72 -6.97 4.48
N VAL A 74 15.53 -7.55 4.62
CA VAL A 74 14.39 -7.29 3.73
C VAL A 74 13.41 -6.40 4.47
N ASP A 75 13.23 -5.17 3.97
CA ASP A 75 12.24 -4.24 4.48
C ASP A 75 10.86 -4.60 3.92
N THR A 76 9.89 -4.88 4.79
CA THR A 76 8.54 -5.30 4.38
C THR A 76 7.52 -4.20 4.57
N PRO A 77 6.55 -4.03 3.62
CA PRO A 77 5.39 -3.19 3.85
C PRO A 77 4.57 -3.66 5.06
N GLY A 78 3.97 -2.71 5.80
CA GLY A 78 3.10 -3.04 6.93
C GLY A 78 1.63 -3.17 6.56
N HIS A 79 1.18 -2.60 5.44
CA HIS A 79 -0.23 -2.52 5.07
C HIS A 79 -0.72 -3.76 4.31
N ALA A 80 -1.93 -4.24 4.63
CA ALA A 80 -2.52 -5.43 4.01
C ALA A 80 -2.73 -5.32 2.49
N ASP A 81 -2.98 -4.11 1.97
CA ASP A 81 -3.12 -3.85 0.53
C ASP A 81 -1.85 -4.21 -0.26
N PHE A 82 -0.68 -4.18 0.40
CA PHE A 82 0.60 -4.60 -0.14
C PHE A 82 0.99 -6.03 0.27
N GLY A 83 0.04 -6.83 0.70
CA GLY A 83 0.26 -8.18 1.20
C GLY A 83 0.99 -9.10 0.23
N GLY A 84 0.85 -8.89 -1.08
CA GLY A 84 1.64 -9.61 -2.09
C GLY A 84 3.14 -9.35 -1.98
N GLU A 85 3.55 -8.12 -1.65
CA GLU A 85 4.94 -7.77 -1.37
C GLU A 85 5.44 -8.47 -0.10
N VAL A 86 4.61 -8.49 0.95
CA VAL A 86 4.92 -9.14 2.24
C VAL A 86 5.17 -10.65 2.04
N GLU A 87 4.24 -11.33 1.36
CA GLU A 87 4.34 -12.77 1.11
C GLU A 87 5.61 -13.14 0.34
N ARG A 88 5.95 -12.34 -0.67
CA ARG A 88 7.17 -12.54 -1.47
C ARG A 88 8.43 -12.31 -0.65
N SER A 89 8.45 -11.25 0.15
CA SER A 89 9.58 -10.88 0.98
C SER A 89 9.88 -11.92 2.07
N LEU A 90 8.83 -12.41 2.74
CA LEU A 90 8.97 -13.43 3.77
C LEU A 90 9.45 -14.79 3.22
N ASN A 91 9.21 -15.09 1.95
CA ASN A 91 9.74 -16.30 1.30
C ASN A 91 11.26 -16.22 0.96
N MET A 92 11.87 -15.05 1.09
CA MET A 92 13.32 -14.88 0.87
C MET A 92 14.15 -15.03 2.14
N VAL A 93 13.54 -14.99 3.32
CA VAL A 93 14.24 -14.88 4.61
C VAL A 93 14.18 -16.15 5.43
N ASP A 94 15.05 -16.25 6.42
CA ASP A 94 15.16 -17.37 7.34
C ASP A 94 14.66 -17.03 8.75
N GLY A 95 14.26 -15.77 8.99
CA GLY A 95 13.64 -15.30 10.21
C GLY A 95 13.18 -13.86 10.10
N ALA A 96 12.53 -13.35 11.13
CA ALA A 96 12.01 -11.99 11.13
C ALA A 96 12.29 -11.25 12.45
N MET A 97 12.44 -9.95 12.35
CA MET A 97 12.56 -9.04 13.48
C MET A 97 11.25 -8.25 13.59
N LEU A 98 10.54 -8.43 14.69
CA LEU A 98 9.31 -7.72 15.02
C LEU A 98 9.64 -6.48 15.85
N LEU A 99 9.46 -5.30 15.28
CA LEU A 99 9.71 -4.02 15.92
C LEU A 99 8.41 -3.44 16.48
N VAL A 100 8.36 -3.19 17.77
CA VAL A 100 7.20 -2.67 18.50
C VAL A 100 7.59 -1.41 19.27
N ASP A 101 6.75 -0.37 19.22
CA ASP A 101 6.93 0.86 20.00
C ASP A 101 6.61 0.59 21.48
N ALA A 102 7.48 1.02 22.38
CA ALA A 102 7.36 0.79 23.83
C ALA A 102 6.15 1.46 24.48
N SER A 103 5.51 2.45 23.84
CA SER A 103 4.32 3.13 24.36
C SER A 103 3.03 2.66 23.68
N GLU A 104 3.07 2.43 22.36
CA GLU A 104 1.89 2.10 21.57
C GLU A 104 1.55 0.61 21.60
N GLY A 105 2.57 -0.25 21.71
CA GLY A 105 2.40 -1.70 21.66
C GLY A 105 2.17 -2.24 20.25
N PRO A 106 1.79 -3.53 20.11
CA PRO A 106 1.53 -4.13 18.83
C PRO A 106 0.21 -3.61 18.24
N LEU A 107 0.30 -2.91 17.11
CA LEU A 107 -0.84 -2.31 16.42
C LEU A 107 -1.43 -3.25 15.36
N PRO A 108 -2.70 -3.02 14.93
CA PRO A 108 -3.42 -3.93 14.04
C PRO A 108 -2.71 -4.31 12.74
N GLN A 109 -1.95 -3.40 12.12
CA GLN A 109 -1.23 -3.68 10.86
C GLN A 109 -0.15 -4.75 11.02
N THR A 110 0.46 -4.84 12.19
CA THR A 110 1.49 -5.85 12.51
C THR A 110 0.92 -7.27 12.46
N ARG A 111 -0.39 -7.46 12.79
CA ARG A 111 -1.05 -8.77 12.81
C ARG A 111 -0.95 -9.50 11.47
N PHE A 112 -1.14 -8.80 10.35
CA PHE A 112 -1.10 -9.43 9.03
C PHE A 112 0.28 -10.01 8.71
N VAL A 113 1.32 -9.20 8.85
CA VAL A 113 2.69 -9.63 8.51
C VAL A 113 3.16 -10.72 9.46
N LEU A 114 2.85 -10.57 10.76
CA LEU A 114 3.18 -11.57 11.78
C LEU A 114 2.45 -12.90 11.52
N LYS A 115 1.15 -12.89 11.20
CA LYS A 115 0.39 -14.09 10.83
C LYS A 115 1.05 -14.86 9.68
N LYS A 116 1.52 -14.15 8.65
CA LYS A 116 2.23 -14.77 7.50
C LYS A 116 3.60 -15.31 7.91
N ALA A 117 4.35 -14.60 8.76
CA ALA A 117 5.64 -15.06 9.27
C ALA A 117 5.51 -16.34 10.13
N LEU A 118 4.50 -16.38 11.01
CA LEU A 118 4.18 -17.56 11.83
C LEU A 118 3.76 -18.77 10.98
N ALA A 119 2.95 -18.54 9.93
CA ALA A 119 2.54 -19.59 9.00
C ALA A 119 3.73 -20.19 8.21
N LEU A 120 4.80 -19.42 8.01
CA LEU A 120 6.06 -19.87 7.40
C LEU A 120 7.03 -20.45 8.44
N HIS A 121 6.64 -20.55 9.71
CA HIS A 121 7.48 -21.03 10.82
C HIS A 121 8.81 -20.27 10.96
N LEU A 122 8.82 -18.97 10.63
CA LEU A 122 10.01 -18.15 10.77
C LEU A 122 10.29 -17.86 12.25
N PRO A 123 11.55 -18.06 12.74
CA PRO A 123 11.97 -17.56 14.04
C PRO A 123 11.80 -16.03 14.12
N ILE A 124 11.32 -15.56 15.26
CA ILE A 124 11.05 -14.14 15.50
C ILE A 124 12.02 -13.60 16.56
N ILE A 125 12.50 -12.38 16.37
CA ILE A 125 13.18 -11.57 17.38
C ILE A 125 12.25 -10.40 17.72
N LEU A 126 11.85 -10.23 18.97
CA LEU A 126 11.08 -9.08 19.42
C LEU A 126 12.02 -7.93 19.76
N VAL A 127 11.78 -6.77 19.17
CA VAL A 127 12.53 -5.55 19.43
C VAL A 127 11.59 -4.46 19.93
N ILE A 128 11.67 -4.14 21.21
CA ILE A 128 10.92 -3.05 21.84
C ILE A 128 11.71 -1.76 21.60
N ASN A 129 11.17 -0.85 20.81
CA ASN A 129 11.83 0.39 20.40
C ASN A 129 11.25 1.62 21.11
N LYS A 130 11.98 2.72 21.07
CA LYS A 130 11.65 4.00 21.70
C LYS A 130 11.50 3.87 23.23
N ILE A 131 12.36 3.10 23.86
CA ILE A 131 12.36 2.89 25.33
C ILE A 131 12.66 4.16 26.13
N ASP A 132 13.13 5.22 25.45
CA ASP A 132 13.41 6.55 26.01
C ASP A 132 12.16 7.43 26.17
N ARG A 133 11.01 7.01 25.66
CA ARG A 133 9.77 7.77 25.80
C ARG A 133 9.30 7.81 27.25
N PRO A 134 8.83 8.97 27.74
CA PRO A 134 8.32 9.09 29.12
C PRO A 134 7.03 8.31 29.36
N ASP A 135 6.31 7.96 28.30
CA ASP A 135 5.07 7.17 28.28
C ASP A 135 5.31 5.69 27.93
N ALA A 136 6.56 5.23 27.96
CA ALA A 136 6.90 3.82 27.70
C ALA A 136 6.34 2.91 28.79
N ARG A 137 5.62 1.83 28.36
CA ARG A 137 4.99 0.81 29.21
C ARG A 137 5.48 -0.58 28.82
N ILE A 138 6.77 -0.79 28.92
CA ILE A 138 7.50 -1.90 28.32
C ILE A 138 6.96 -3.27 28.71
N GLU A 139 6.70 -3.52 30.00
CA GLU A 139 6.19 -4.81 30.47
C GLU A 139 4.78 -5.12 29.92
N GLU A 140 3.92 -4.11 29.85
CA GLU A 140 2.58 -4.25 29.27
C GLU A 140 2.65 -4.56 27.78
N VAL A 141 3.53 -3.86 27.04
CA VAL A 141 3.74 -4.06 25.59
C VAL A 141 4.26 -5.46 25.29
N ILE A 142 5.13 -6.00 26.14
CA ILE A 142 5.60 -7.39 26.02
C ILE A 142 4.42 -8.36 26.19
N ASN A 143 3.58 -8.17 27.22
CA ASN A 143 2.41 -9.00 27.46
C ASN A 143 1.41 -8.90 26.31
N GLU A 144 1.10 -7.69 25.83
CA GLU A 144 0.25 -7.49 24.65
C GLU A 144 0.81 -8.18 23.40
N THR A 145 2.14 -8.26 23.28
CA THR A 145 2.79 -8.97 22.17
C THR A 145 2.63 -10.48 22.32
N TYR A 146 2.76 -11.04 23.52
CA TYR A 146 2.46 -12.45 23.76
C TYR A 146 1.01 -12.78 23.47
N ASP A 147 0.07 -11.96 23.92
CA ASP A 147 -1.36 -12.11 23.63
C ASP A 147 -1.61 -12.12 22.12
N LEU A 148 -0.94 -11.22 21.37
CA LEU A 148 -1.02 -11.19 19.91
C LEU A 148 -0.54 -12.50 19.28
N PHE A 149 0.56 -13.09 19.72
CA PHE A 149 1.05 -14.37 19.22
C PHE A 149 0.05 -15.51 19.49
N ILE A 150 -0.51 -15.55 20.69
CA ILE A 150 -1.54 -16.53 21.09
C ILE A 150 -2.78 -16.39 20.20
N ASP A 151 -3.29 -15.18 20.02
CA ASP A 151 -4.44 -14.87 19.16
C ASP A 151 -4.23 -15.30 17.72
N LEU A 152 -2.99 -15.22 17.22
CA LEU A 152 -2.62 -15.64 15.87
C LEU A 152 -2.38 -17.15 15.76
N GLY A 153 -2.54 -17.89 16.84
CA GLY A 153 -2.37 -19.34 16.89
C GLY A 153 -0.91 -19.79 16.82
N ALA A 154 0.01 -19.01 17.38
CA ALA A 154 1.42 -19.37 17.45
C ALA A 154 1.61 -20.68 18.22
N GLN A 155 2.53 -21.53 17.76
CA GLN A 155 2.92 -22.75 18.46
C GLN A 155 3.85 -22.43 19.62
N GLU A 156 3.95 -23.32 20.61
CA GLU A 156 4.74 -23.12 21.83
C GLU A 156 6.19 -22.66 21.55
N HIS A 157 6.86 -23.30 20.58
CA HIS A 157 8.22 -22.95 20.20
C HIS A 157 8.35 -21.58 19.48
N GLN A 158 7.25 -21.03 18.99
CA GLN A 158 7.22 -19.71 18.33
C GLN A 158 7.02 -18.56 19.33
N ILE A 159 6.64 -18.88 20.57
CA ILE A 159 6.46 -17.91 21.65
C ILE A 159 7.79 -17.71 22.40
N GLU A 160 8.72 -18.65 22.30
CA GLU A 160 10.06 -18.53 22.87
C GLU A 160 10.99 -17.72 21.96
N PHE A 161 10.91 -16.41 22.01
CA PHE A 161 11.74 -15.51 21.21
C PHE A 161 12.61 -14.60 22.07
N PRO A 162 13.82 -14.22 21.60
CA PRO A 162 14.64 -13.23 22.27
C PRO A 162 13.98 -11.85 22.20
N ILE A 163 14.08 -11.11 23.32
CA ILE A 163 13.57 -9.74 23.45
C ILE A 163 14.75 -8.80 23.57
N LEU A 164 14.76 -7.74 22.77
CA LEU A 164 15.73 -6.66 22.82
C LEU A 164 15.05 -5.31 23.01
N TYR A 165 15.74 -4.41 23.66
CA TYR A 165 15.28 -3.07 23.96
C TYR A 165 16.13 -2.06 23.20
N THR A 166 15.52 -1.16 22.43
CA THR A 166 16.25 -0.26 21.54
C THR A 166 15.80 1.19 21.68
N ASN A 167 16.75 2.08 21.50
CA ASN A 167 16.52 3.47 21.13
C ASN A 167 17.15 3.69 19.76
N SER A 168 16.37 3.54 18.72
CA SER A 168 16.82 3.65 17.33
C SER A 168 17.34 5.04 16.98
N LYS A 169 16.86 6.10 17.67
CA LYS A 169 17.25 7.50 17.43
C LYS A 169 18.72 7.75 17.77
N ILE A 170 19.20 7.20 18.86
CA ILE A 170 20.62 7.28 19.28
C ILE A 170 21.43 6.06 18.86
N GLY A 171 20.78 5.02 18.33
CA GLY A 171 21.43 3.83 17.79
C GLY A 171 21.98 2.89 18.86
N VAL A 172 21.22 2.62 19.92
CA VAL A 172 21.61 1.69 20.99
C VAL A 172 20.61 0.55 21.14
N SER A 173 21.11 -0.62 21.58
CA SER A 173 20.31 -1.79 21.90
C SER A 173 20.80 -2.48 23.16
N HIS A 174 19.88 -3.07 23.95
CA HIS A 174 20.14 -3.74 25.21
C HIS A 174 19.50 -5.11 25.23
N LYS A 175 20.16 -6.11 25.84
CA LYS A 175 19.57 -7.44 26.12
C LYS A 175 18.67 -7.40 27.36
N LYS A 176 18.98 -6.53 28.33
CA LYS A 176 18.19 -6.28 29.52
C LYS A 176 18.07 -4.77 29.74
N LEU A 177 16.96 -4.33 30.31
CA LEU A 177 16.81 -2.94 30.73
C LEU A 177 17.85 -2.59 31.79
N GLY A 178 18.60 -1.50 31.55
CA GLY A 178 19.68 -1.05 32.44
C GLY A 178 21.06 -1.56 32.08
N ASP A 179 21.20 -2.40 31.05
CA ASP A 179 22.54 -2.76 30.54
C ASP A 179 23.22 -1.52 29.94
N ASP A 180 24.53 -1.37 30.18
CA ASP A 180 25.36 -0.37 29.51
C ASP A 180 25.68 -0.88 28.08
N SER A 181 25.01 -0.32 27.08
CA SER A 181 25.34 -0.55 25.67
C SER A 181 25.43 0.80 24.94
N ALA A 182 26.48 0.96 24.16
CA ALA A 182 26.76 2.19 23.44
C ALA A 182 26.32 2.12 21.95
N ASP A 183 25.90 0.95 21.47
CA ASP A 183 25.66 0.69 20.06
C ASP A 183 24.60 -0.40 19.82
N LEU A 184 24.45 -0.82 18.55
CA LEU A 184 23.52 -1.87 18.12
C LEU A 184 24.15 -3.27 18.08
N GLN A 185 25.37 -3.47 18.60
CA GLN A 185 26.00 -4.78 18.60
C GLN A 185 25.17 -5.87 19.29
N PRO A 186 24.49 -5.63 20.44
CA PRO A 186 23.59 -6.61 21.02
C PRO A 186 22.48 -7.09 20.07
N LEU A 187 21.93 -6.20 19.25
CA LEU A 187 20.90 -6.53 18.25
C LEU A 187 21.49 -7.33 17.08
N LEU A 188 22.64 -6.90 16.53
CA LEU A 188 23.32 -7.60 15.45
C LEU A 188 23.75 -9.01 15.88
N GLN A 189 24.23 -9.17 17.09
CA GLN A 189 24.59 -10.47 17.66
C GLN A 189 23.34 -11.36 17.85
N ALA A 190 22.22 -10.77 18.33
CA ALA A 190 20.97 -11.54 18.49
C ALA A 190 20.43 -12.04 17.15
N ILE A 191 20.58 -11.27 16.05
CA ILE A 191 20.22 -11.74 14.69
C ILE A 191 21.06 -12.97 14.33
N ILE A 192 22.36 -12.95 14.60
CA ILE A 192 23.25 -14.07 14.28
C ILE A 192 22.90 -15.31 15.11
N ASP A 193 22.57 -15.13 16.39
CA ASP A 193 22.32 -16.21 17.34
C ASP A 193 20.94 -16.86 17.11
N ALA A 194 19.91 -16.06 16.84
CA ALA A 194 18.52 -16.52 16.77
C ALA A 194 18.05 -16.89 15.36
N ILE A 195 18.56 -16.20 14.33
CA ILE A 195 18.18 -16.51 12.94
C ILE A 195 19.09 -17.60 12.39
N PRO A 196 18.55 -18.73 11.92
CA PRO A 196 19.37 -19.81 11.38
C PRO A 196 20.11 -19.36 10.10
N ALA A 197 21.31 -19.91 9.92
CA ALA A 197 22.01 -19.77 8.66
C ALA A 197 21.22 -20.46 7.54
N PRO A 198 21.11 -19.86 6.34
CA PRO A 198 20.38 -20.45 5.23
C PRO A 198 20.95 -21.83 4.88
N ALA A 199 20.06 -22.77 4.61
CA ALA A 199 20.43 -24.03 4.04
C ALA A 199 20.74 -23.84 2.56
N GLY A 200 21.85 -24.37 2.08
CA GLY A 200 22.23 -24.30 0.68
C GLY A 200 23.25 -25.38 0.32
N ASP A 201 23.22 -25.82 -0.92
CA ASP A 201 24.18 -26.75 -1.51
C ASP A 201 24.62 -26.18 -2.86
N ASP A 202 25.87 -25.74 -2.93
CA ASP A 202 26.45 -25.13 -4.12
C ASP A 202 26.73 -26.14 -5.25
N GLU A 203 26.83 -27.41 -4.92
CA GLU A 203 27.07 -28.47 -5.91
C GLU A 203 25.76 -29.09 -6.44
N ALA A 204 24.63 -28.71 -5.84
CA ALA A 204 23.31 -29.13 -6.30
C ALA A 204 22.89 -28.37 -7.57
N ASN A 205 21.79 -28.84 -8.14
CA ASN A 205 21.15 -28.17 -9.28
C ASN A 205 20.81 -26.68 -8.95
N THR A 206 21.17 -25.79 -9.84
CA THR A 206 20.89 -24.35 -9.64
C THR A 206 19.39 -24.08 -9.64
N GLN A 207 18.89 -23.42 -8.61
CA GLN A 207 17.50 -23.02 -8.48
C GLN A 207 17.41 -21.62 -7.84
N PHE A 208 17.12 -20.64 -8.66
CA PHE A 208 16.88 -19.25 -8.23
C PHE A 208 15.42 -18.91 -8.40
N LEU A 209 14.72 -18.61 -7.31
CA LEU A 209 13.32 -18.19 -7.33
C LEU A 209 13.21 -16.69 -7.48
N VAL A 210 12.54 -16.23 -8.53
CA VAL A 210 12.24 -14.81 -8.75
C VAL A 210 11.10 -14.37 -7.83
N THR A 211 11.40 -13.48 -6.91
CA THR A 211 10.44 -12.98 -5.92
C THR A 211 10.02 -11.53 -6.16
N ASN A 212 10.88 -10.74 -6.78
CA ASN A 212 10.59 -9.36 -7.12
C ASN A 212 11.21 -8.98 -8.46
N LEU A 213 10.68 -7.91 -9.07
CA LEU A 213 11.18 -7.37 -10.33
C LEU A 213 11.46 -5.87 -10.17
N ASP A 214 12.60 -5.48 -10.69
CA ASP A 214 13.05 -4.09 -10.77
C ASP A 214 13.35 -3.75 -12.24
N TYR A 215 13.61 -2.51 -12.54
CA TYR A 215 13.95 -2.07 -13.90
C TYR A 215 15.02 -1.00 -13.86
N ASP A 216 16.04 -1.20 -14.66
CA ASP A 216 17.10 -0.22 -14.88
C ASP A 216 17.11 0.19 -16.36
N PRO A 217 17.24 1.49 -16.68
CA PRO A 217 17.24 1.97 -18.06
C PRO A 217 18.34 1.39 -18.95
N TYR A 218 19.47 0.95 -18.37
CA TYR A 218 20.63 0.46 -19.10
C TYR A 218 20.66 -1.06 -19.24
N VAL A 219 20.30 -1.79 -18.18
CA VAL A 219 20.34 -3.26 -18.19
C VAL A 219 18.96 -3.92 -18.37
N GLY A 220 17.90 -3.11 -18.40
CA GLY A 220 16.55 -3.59 -18.60
C GLY A 220 15.91 -4.17 -17.32
N GLN A 221 15.18 -5.27 -17.48
CA GLN A 221 14.50 -5.95 -16.38
C GLN A 221 15.51 -6.63 -15.46
N ILE A 222 15.36 -6.42 -14.16
CA ILE A 222 16.17 -7.02 -13.10
C ILE A 222 15.27 -7.94 -12.27
N ALA A 223 15.62 -9.22 -12.23
CA ALA A 223 14.98 -10.20 -11.35
C ALA A 223 15.70 -10.22 -10.00
N VAL A 224 14.96 -10.10 -8.92
CA VAL A 224 15.45 -10.18 -7.55
C VAL A 224 14.87 -11.43 -6.90
N GLY A 225 15.69 -12.15 -6.14
CA GLY A 225 15.24 -13.35 -5.48
C GLY A 225 16.30 -14.00 -4.63
N ARG A 226 15.99 -15.22 -4.16
CA ARG A 226 16.91 -16.03 -3.38
C ARG A 226 17.41 -17.20 -4.22
N LEU A 227 18.70 -17.44 -4.18
CA LEU A 227 19.32 -18.64 -4.73
C LEU A 227 19.15 -19.78 -3.72
N GLN A 228 18.23 -20.70 -4.00
CA GLN A 228 17.89 -21.77 -3.05
C GLN A 228 18.96 -22.89 -3.06
N SER A 229 19.51 -23.23 -4.23
CA SER A 229 20.53 -24.25 -4.42
C SER A 229 21.40 -23.96 -5.63
N GLY A 230 22.55 -24.59 -5.71
CA GLY A 230 23.53 -24.41 -6.77
C GLY A 230 24.25 -23.08 -6.71
N LYS A 231 24.88 -22.72 -7.82
CA LYS A 231 25.59 -21.44 -8.04
C LYS A 231 25.04 -20.74 -9.25
N LEU A 232 25.09 -19.42 -9.24
CA LEU A 232 24.88 -18.63 -10.44
C LEU A 232 26.20 -17.96 -10.82
N GLU A 233 26.57 -18.12 -12.09
CA GLU A 233 27.82 -17.59 -12.66
C GLU A 233 27.55 -16.83 -13.94
N MET A 234 28.30 -15.76 -14.15
CA MET A 234 28.24 -14.99 -15.38
C MET A 234 28.66 -15.86 -16.58
N ASN A 235 28.06 -15.63 -17.74
CA ASN A 235 28.35 -16.33 -19.00
C ASN A 235 27.95 -17.82 -19.06
N THR A 236 27.36 -18.37 -18.00
CA THR A 236 26.81 -19.72 -17.97
C THR A 236 25.38 -19.70 -18.51
N PRO A 237 24.99 -20.66 -19.39
CA PRO A 237 23.62 -20.76 -19.86
C PRO A 237 22.73 -21.44 -18.83
N TYR A 238 21.52 -20.92 -18.65
CA TYR A 238 20.50 -21.42 -17.73
C TYR A 238 19.20 -21.71 -18.46
N THR A 239 18.25 -22.31 -17.78
CA THR A 239 16.87 -22.49 -18.22
C THR A 239 15.94 -21.66 -17.35
N LEU A 240 15.13 -20.80 -17.97
CA LEU A 240 14.00 -20.14 -17.31
C LEU A 240 12.80 -21.10 -17.30
N CYS A 241 12.43 -21.57 -16.12
CA CYS A 241 11.21 -22.35 -15.89
C CYS A 241 10.06 -21.36 -15.62
N ALA A 242 9.37 -20.95 -16.69
CA ALA A 242 8.22 -20.05 -16.61
C ALA A 242 6.91 -20.83 -16.41
N LYS A 243 5.81 -20.12 -16.20
CA LYS A 243 4.49 -20.72 -15.91
C LYS A 243 4.03 -21.70 -17.00
N ASP A 244 4.17 -21.29 -18.26
CA ASP A 244 3.58 -22.03 -19.39
C ASP A 244 4.60 -22.84 -20.21
N LYS A 245 5.89 -22.47 -20.13
CA LYS A 245 6.96 -23.12 -20.90
C LYS A 245 8.33 -22.86 -20.30
N ASN A 246 9.27 -23.76 -20.57
CA ASN A 246 10.68 -23.55 -20.26
C ASN A 246 11.38 -22.87 -21.44
N VAL A 247 12.27 -21.92 -21.15
CA VAL A 247 13.13 -21.25 -22.13
C VAL A 247 14.58 -21.58 -21.79
N SER A 248 15.21 -22.42 -22.61
CA SER A 248 16.59 -22.87 -22.39
C SER A 248 17.61 -21.97 -23.06
N GLY A 249 18.84 -21.94 -22.55
CA GLY A 249 19.93 -21.16 -23.10
C GLY A 249 19.95 -19.68 -22.73
N VAL A 250 19.22 -19.29 -21.68
CA VAL A 250 19.22 -17.93 -21.16
C VAL A 250 20.58 -17.61 -20.55
N LYS A 251 21.14 -16.44 -20.88
CA LYS A 251 22.42 -15.96 -20.33
C LYS A 251 22.22 -14.70 -19.53
N LEU A 252 22.88 -14.62 -18.37
CA LEU A 252 22.86 -13.44 -17.53
C LEU A 252 23.72 -12.34 -18.13
N SER A 253 23.15 -11.12 -18.28
CA SER A 253 23.91 -9.93 -18.69
C SER A 253 24.57 -9.23 -17.50
N ALA A 254 24.00 -9.39 -16.29
CA ALA A 254 24.55 -8.87 -15.04
C ALA A 254 24.09 -9.72 -13.86
N LEU A 255 24.95 -9.80 -12.85
CA LEU A 255 24.68 -10.43 -11.55
C LEU A 255 25.12 -9.48 -10.43
N TYR A 256 24.27 -9.28 -9.44
CA TYR A 256 24.50 -8.32 -8.35
C TYR A 256 24.26 -8.96 -6.99
N ALA A 257 25.12 -8.66 -6.04
CA ALA A 257 24.89 -8.86 -4.62
C ALA A 257 24.57 -7.54 -3.93
N TYR A 258 23.76 -7.58 -2.86
CA TYR A 258 23.47 -6.40 -2.07
C TYR A 258 24.62 -6.09 -1.11
N TYR A 259 24.95 -4.80 -1.02
CA TYR A 259 25.93 -4.24 -0.08
C TYR A 259 25.47 -2.84 0.35
N GLY A 260 25.05 -2.71 1.58
CA GLY A 260 24.32 -1.52 1.99
C GLY A 260 23.05 -1.34 1.14
N LEU A 261 22.84 -0.14 0.69
CA LEU A 261 21.71 0.23 -0.17
C LEU A 261 22.00 0.03 -1.67
N THR A 262 23.20 -0.41 -2.02
CA THR A 262 23.63 -0.52 -3.43
C THR A 262 23.72 -1.98 -3.87
N LYS A 263 23.53 -2.19 -5.16
CA LYS A 263 23.78 -3.47 -5.84
C LYS A 263 25.21 -3.43 -6.39
N LYS A 264 26.08 -4.34 -5.92
CA LYS A 264 27.45 -4.46 -6.43
C LYS A 264 27.51 -5.59 -7.47
N PRO A 265 28.12 -5.37 -8.65
CA PRO A 265 28.30 -6.44 -9.62
C PRO A 265 29.23 -7.51 -9.05
N VAL A 266 28.83 -8.76 -9.26
CA VAL A 266 29.60 -9.95 -8.90
C VAL A 266 29.70 -10.91 -10.09
N THR A 267 30.70 -11.75 -10.11
CA THR A 267 30.87 -12.75 -11.17
C THR A 267 30.18 -14.08 -10.84
N GLN A 268 29.95 -14.33 -9.57
CA GLN A 268 29.34 -15.54 -9.03
C GLN A 268 28.50 -15.24 -7.79
N ALA A 269 27.44 -16.01 -7.59
CA ALA A 269 26.63 -16.03 -6.37
C ALA A 269 26.45 -17.46 -5.88
N GLU A 270 26.40 -17.62 -4.55
CA GLU A 270 26.24 -18.90 -3.86
C GLU A 270 24.84 -19.12 -3.31
N SER A 271 24.48 -20.37 -3.05
CA SER A 271 23.19 -20.74 -2.49
C SER A 271 22.96 -20.10 -1.11
N GLY A 272 21.71 -19.72 -0.84
CA GLY A 272 21.28 -19.04 0.37
C GLY A 272 21.28 -17.52 0.27
N ASP A 273 21.98 -16.89 -0.68
CA ASP A 273 22.06 -15.44 -0.79
C ASP A 273 20.85 -14.84 -1.53
N ILE A 274 20.54 -13.59 -1.20
CA ILE A 274 19.56 -12.76 -1.90
C ILE A 274 20.31 -11.90 -2.92
N ILE A 275 19.99 -12.11 -4.20
CA ILE A 275 20.71 -11.52 -5.31
C ILE A 275 19.76 -10.88 -6.33
N ALA A 276 20.34 -10.08 -7.22
CA ALA A 276 19.64 -9.51 -8.35
C ALA A 276 20.39 -9.85 -9.65
N LEU A 277 19.65 -10.16 -10.71
CA LEU A 277 20.21 -10.54 -11.99
C LEU A 277 19.44 -9.90 -13.15
N ALA A 278 20.14 -9.67 -14.28
CA ALA A 278 19.58 -9.14 -15.52
C ALA A 278 19.98 -10.00 -16.73
N GLY A 279 19.31 -9.78 -17.86
CA GLY A 279 19.56 -10.52 -19.12
C GLY A 279 18.57 -11.65 -19.37
N VAL A 280 17.52 -11.77 -18.54
CA VAL A 280 16.44 -12.74 -18.73
C VAL A 280 15.21 -11.99 -19.21
N ASP A 281 14.87 -12.15 -20.48
CA ASP A 281 13.70 -11.49 -21.06
C ASP A 281 12.39 -12.15 -20.60
N ASN A 282 11.35 -11.33 -20.40
CA ASN A 282 10.01 -11.74 -20.05
C ASN A 282 9.93 -12.60 -18.76
N VAL A 283 10.89 -12.45 -17.85
CA VAL A 283 10.84 -13.11 -16.55
C VAL A 283 9.70 -12.55 -15.72
N THR A 284 8.98 -13.42 -15.02
CA THR A 284 7.87 -13.04 -14.14
C THR A 284 8.12 -13.53 -12.71
N ILE A 285 7.42 -12.91 -11.77
CA ILE A 285 7.52 -13.30 -10.36
C ILE A 285 6.99 -14.74 -10.19
N GLY A 286 7.75 -15.55 -9.46
CA GLY A 286 7.48 -16.97 -9.26
C GLY A 286 8.13 -17.89 -10.31
N ASP A 287 8.78 -17.34 -11.33
CA ASP A 287 9.60 -18.13 -12.24
C ASP A 287 10.87 -18.62 -11.53
N THR A 288 11.42 -19.73 -12.02
CA THR A 288 12.68 -20.29 -11.51
C THR A 288 13.74 -20.25 -12.60
N ILE A 289 14.92 -19.74 -12.29
CA ILE A 289 16.10 -19.90 -13.14
C ILE A 289 16.84 -21.14 -12.63
N SER A 290 17.00 -22.12 -13.50
CA SER A 290 17.57 -23.42 -13.17
C SER A 290 18.71 -23.80 -14.09
N SER A 291 19.49 -24.82 -13.72
CA SER A 291 20.54 -25.37 -14.55
C SER A 291 20.01 -25.80 -15.92
N LEU A 292 20.87 -25.74 -16.93
CA LEU A 292 20.49 -26.07 -18.32
C LEU A 292 20.15 -27.54 -18.49
N ASP A 293 20.99 -28.44 -17.92
CA ASP A 293 20.91 -29.86 -18.15
C ASP A 293 19.77 -30.56 -17.40
N ASN A 294 19.38 -30.04 -16.24
CA ASN A 294 18.29 -30.58 -15.42
C ASN A 294 17.42 -29.43 -14.87
N PRO A 295 16.57 -28.85 -15.69
CA PRO A 295 15.73 -27.72 -15.25
C PRO A 295 14.62 -28.21 -14.29
N VAL A 296 14.70 -27.78 -13.03
CA VAL A 296 13.69 -28.07 -11.99
C VAL A 296 13.12 -26.78 -11.45
N ALA A 297 11.83 -26.57 -11.67
CA ALA A 297 11.12 -25.42 -11.15
C ALA A 297 10.87 -25.54 -9.65
N LEU A 298 11.05 -24.46 -8.91
CA LEU A 298 10.59 -24.33 -7.53
C LEU A 298 9.06 -24.10 -7.50
N LYS A 299 8.45 -24.38 -6.34
CA LYS A 299 7.03 -24.07 -6.13
C LYS A 299 6.81 -22.57 -6.31
N ARG A 300 5.91 -22.22 -7.23
CA ARG A 300 5.58 -20.82 -7.46
C ARG A 300 4.97 -20.19 -6.22
N LEU A 301 5.27 -18.91 -6.02
CA LEU A 301 4.68 -18.15 -4.94
C LEU A 301 3.17 -18.00 -5.18
N ILE A 302 2.38 -18.37 -4.19
CA ILE A 302 0.94 -18.15 -4.19
C ILE A 302 0.71 -16.80 -3.53
N VAL A 303 0.13 -15.88 -4.29
CA VAL A 303 -0.29 -14.57 -3.81
C VAL A 303 -1.80 -14.57 -3.75
N ASP A 304 -2.38 -14.09 -2.65
CA ASP A 304 -3.84 -14.03 -2.50
C ASP A 304 -4.48 -13.27 -3.66
N GLU A 305 -5.69 -13.64 -4.03
CA GLU A 305 -6.41 -13.04 -5.14
C GLU A 305 -6.81 -11.58 -4.87
N PRO A 306 -6.92 -10.74 -5.91
CA PRO A 306 -7.43 -9.39 -5.77
C PRO A 306 -8.90 -9.39 -5.32
N THR A 307 -9.26 -8.44 -4.47
CA THR A 307 -10.61 -8.29 -3.90
C THR A 307 -11.36 -7.07 -4.40
N VAL A 308 -10.64 -6.11 -4.98
CA VAL A 308 -11.19 -4.84 -5.48
C VAL A 308 -10.83 -4.65 -6.94
N SER A 309 -11.75 -4.10 -7.73
CA SER A 309 -11.50 -3.67 -9.10
C SER A 309 -11.91 -2.23 -9.33
N MET A 310 -11.23 -1.55 -10.25
CA MET A 310 -11.57 -0.22 -10.75
C MET A 310 -11.43 -0.20 -12.26
N ILE A 311 -12.24 0.63 -12.93
CA ILE A 311 -12.11 0.82 -14.38
C ILE A 311 -11.30 2.08 -14.62
N PHE A 312 -10.25 1.94 -15.41
CA PHE A 312 -9.40 3.02 -15.89
C PHE A 312 -9.79 3.34 -17.32
N TYR A 313 -10.22 4.56 -17.57
CA TYR A 313 -10.60 5.06 -18.89
C TYR A 313 -9.57 6.04 -19.44
N VAL A 314 -9.47 6.11 -20.72
CA VAL A 314 -8.82 7.25 -21.38
C VAL A 314 -9.59 8.52 -21.03
N ASN A 315 -8.88 9.60 -20.69
CA ASN A 315 -9.52 10.88 -20.44
C ASN A 315 -10.12 11.45 -21.73
N ASP A 316 -11.43 11.52 -21.82
CA ASP A 316 -12.23 12.08 -22.92
C ASP A 316 -12.93 13.40 -22.53
N GLY A 317 -12.55 13.95 -21.38
CA GLY A 317 -13.13 15.19 -20.85
C GLY A 317 -12.81 16.42 -21.70
N PRO A 318 -13.57 17.52 -21.55
CA PRO A 318 -13.33 18.77 -22.29
C PRO A 318 -11.95 19.42 -22.06
N PHE A 319 -11.27 19.02 -20.98
CA PHE A 319 -9.92 19.50 -20.65
C PHE A 319 -8.81 18.46 -20.94
N ALA A 320 -9.16 17.33 -21.57
CA ALA A 320 -8.19 16.31 -21.93
C ALA A 320 -7.04 16.88 -22.80
N GLY A 321 -5.81 16.47 -22.49
CA GLY A 321 -4.62 16.89 -23.21
C GLY A 321 -4.05 18.26 -22.88
N ARG A 322 -4.61 18.94 -21.87
CA ARG A 322 -4.09 20.25 -21.45
C ARG A 322 -2.89 20.15 -20.51
N GLU A 323 -2.84 19.10 -19.70
CA GLU A 323 -1.91 18.99 -18.58
C GLU A 323 -1.00 17.75 -18.68
N GLY A 324 -1.47 16.65 -19.25
CA GLY A 324 -0.73 15.40 -19.35
C GLY A 324 -0.12 15.14 -20.71
N LYS A 325 0.89 14.28 -20.73
CA LYS A 325 1.61 13.87 -21.94
C LYS A 325 1.07 12.56 -22.53
N TYR A 326 0.62 11.65 -21.66
CA TYR A 326 0.21 10.30 -22.03
C TYR A 326 -1.30 10.14 -21.88
N LEU A 327 -2.04 10.15 -23.03
CA LEU A 327 -3.51 10.18 -23.08
C LEU A 327 -4.11 9.02 -23.86
N THR A 328 -3.30 8.28 -24.63
CA THR A 328 -3.86 7.27 -25.54
C THR A 328 -4.12 5.96 -24.81
N SER A 329 -5.10 5.20 -25.31
CA SER A 329 -5.40 3.84 -24.85
C SER A 329 -4.16 2.93 -24.85
N ARG A 330 -3.31 3.08 -25.87
CA ARG A 330 -2.05 2.34 -25.96
C ARG A 330 -1.09 2.68 -24.82
N HIS A 331 -0.86 3.96 -24.54
CA HIS A 331 0.02 4.39 -23.45
C HIS A 331 -0.51 3.88 -22.09
N LEU A 332 -1.82 4.00 -21.89
CA LEU A 332 -2.47 3.54 -20.65
C LEU A 332 -2.30 2.04 -20.47
N LEU A 333 -2.59 1.25 -21.51
CA LEU A 333 -2.44 -0.21 -21.46
C LEU A 333 -0.99 -0.64 -21.22
N GLU A 334 -0.02 -0.09 -21.98
CA GLU A 334 1.40 -0.43 -21.83
C GLU A 334 1.90 -0.15 -20.40
N ARG A 335 1.43 0.96 -19.79
CA ARG A 335 1.81 1.29 -18.41
C ARG A 335 1.18 0.34 -17.41
N LEU A 336 -0.11 0.03 -17.58
CA LEU A 336 -0.81 -0.92 -16.72
C LEU A 336 -0.22 -2.33 -16.83
N GLU A 337 0.08 -2.82 -18.04
CA GLU A 337 0.73 -4.12 -18.24
C GLU A 337 2.11 -4.18 -17.57
N LYS A 338 2.90 -3.10 -17.64
CA LYS A 338 4.16 -3.00 -16.88
C LYS A 338 3.95 -3.09 -15.36
N GLU A 339 2.86 -2.50 -14.85
CA GLU A 339 2.53 -2.63 -13.43
C GLU A 339 2.21 -4.07 -13.06
N ALA A 340 1.38 -4.76 -13.84
CA ALA A 340 1.01 -6.15 -13.61
C ALA A 340 2.21 -7.11 -13.67
N LEU A 341 3.25 -6.80 -14.45
CA LEU A 341 4.50 -7.57 -14.46
C LEU A 341 5.27 -7.41 -13.15
N ARG A 342 5.28 -6.20 -12.57
CA ARG A 342 5.99 -5.89 -11.32
C ARG A 342 5.20 -6.31 -10.07
N ASN A 343 3.88 -6.28 -10.15
CA ASN A 343 3.00 -6.52 -9.02
C ASN A 343 1.98 -7.62 -9.33
N VAL A 344 2.26 -8.84 -8.85
CA VAL A 344 1.42 -10.03 -9.09
C VAL A 344 0.02 -9.89 -8.48
N ALA A 345 -0.15 -9.01 -7.49
CA ALA A 345 -1.45 -8.73 -6.89
C ALA A 345 -2.33 -7.85 -7.80
N VAL A 346 -1.76 -7.25 -8.84
CA VAL A 346 -2.49 -6.45 -9.83
C VAL A 346 -2.78 -7.30 -11.06
N ARG A 347 -4.04 -7.36 -11.45
CA ARG A 347 -4.49 -8.03 -12.70
C ARG A 347 -5.20 -7.04 -13.58
N ILE A 348 -4.96 -7.12 -14.89
CA ILE A 348 -5.60 -6.24 -15.88
C ILE A 348 -6.46 -7.09 -16.79
N LYS A 349 -7.69 -6.65 -16.96
CA LYS A 349 -8.64 -7.23 -17.90
C LYS A 349 -9.02 -6.19 -18.94
N LYS A 350 -8.92 -6.58 -20.21
CA LYS A 350 -9.41 -5.77 -21.32
C LYS A 350 -10.94 -5.93 -21.37
N LEU A 351 -11.62 -4.81 -21.45
CA LEU A 351 -13.08 -4.78 -21.62
C LEU A 351 -13.43 -4.83 -23.11
N ASP A 352 -14.68 -5.02 -23.44
CA ASP A 352 -15.18 -4.98 -24.84
C ASP A 352 -15.00 -3.58 -25.49
N ARG A 353 -14.64 -2.58 -24.67
CA ARG A 353 -14.28 -1.23 -25.07
C ARG A 353 -12.76 -1.10 -25.21
N THR A 354 -12.30 -0.39 -26.25
CA THR A 354 -10.87 -0.17 -26.51
C THR A 354 -10.25 0.95 -25.68
N ASP A 355 -11.07 1.76 -25.01
CA ASP A 355 -10.71 2.96 -24.24
C ASP A 355 -10.79 2.77 -22.72
N ALA A 356 -11.04 1.52 -22.27
CA ALA A 356 -11.22 1.21 -20.87
C ALA A 356 -10.59 -0.13 -20.48
N PHE A 357 -10.02 -0.19 -19.26
CA PHE A 357 -9.36 -1.37 -18.70
C PHE A 357 -9.81 -1.59 -17.25
N GLU A 358 -10.21 -2.82 -16.93
CA GLU A 358 -10.46 -3.19 -15.54
C GLU A 358 -9.14 -3.56 -14.87
N VAL A 359 -8.81 -2.84 -13.80
CA VAL A 359 -7.63 -3.07 -12.97
C VAL A 359 -8.09 -3.65 -11.64
N CYS A 360 -7.64 -4.86 -11.34
CA CYS A 360 -7.97 -5.56 -10.10
C CYS A 360 -6.77 -5.49 -9.15
N GLY A 361 -7.01 -5.29 -7.86
CA GLY A 361 -6.01 -5.21 -6.80
C GLY A 361 -6.58 -5.62 -5.44
N ARG A 362 -5.76 -5.51 -4.39
CA ARG A 362 -6.14 -5.96 -3.05
C ARG A 362 -6.94 -4.95 -2.25
N GLY A 363 -6.79 -3.66 -2.52
CA GLY A 363 -7.48 -2.62 -1.75
C GLY A 363 -7.46 -1.26 -2.40
N GLU A 364 -8.20 -0.34 -1.79
CA GLU A 364 -8.34 1.06 -2.24
C GLU A 364 -7.00 1.80 -2.26
N LEU A 365 -6.18 1.63 -1.22
CA LEU A 365 -4.90 2.31 -1.09
C LEU A 365 -3.93 1.89 -2.20
N GLN A 366 -3.91 0.60 -2.58
CA GLN A 366 -3.10 0.12 -3.69
C GLN A 366 -3.51 0.79 -5.00
N MET A 367 -4.82 0.91 -5.26
CA MET A 367 -5.33 1.60 -6.45
C MET A 367 -4.97 3.09 -6.45
N ALA A 368 -5.15 3.77 -5.32
CA ALA A 368 -4.81 5.18 -5.17
C ALA A 368 -3.31 5.45 -5.37
N VAL A 369 -2.44 4.57 -4.86
CA VAL A 369 -0.99 4.64 -5.08
C VAL A 369 -0.64 4.46 -6.56
N LEU A 370 -1.26 3.50 -7.24
CA LEU A 370 -1.05 3.29 -8.68
C LEU A 370 -1.47 4.52 -9.49
N ILE A 371 -2.64 5.08 -9.22
CA ILE A 371 -3.16 6.27 -9.90
C ILE A 371 -2.25 7.47 -9.66
N GLU A 372 -1.81 7.69 -8.42
CA GLU A 372 -0.92 8.81 -8.08
C GLU A 372 0.47 8.66 -8.72
N THR A 373 0.99 7.42 -8.79
CA THR A 373 2.25 7.13 -9.50
C THR A 373 2.12 7.48 -10.99
N MET A 374 1.06 7.03 -11.64
CA MET A 374 0.81 7.31 -13.05
C MET A 374 0.60 8.82 -13.30
N ARG A 375 -0.09 9.51 -12.39
CA ARG A 375 -0.25 10.96 -12.40
C ARG A 375 1.10 11.68 -12.43
N ARG A 376 2.04 11.28 -11.59
CA ARG A 376 3.42 11.84 -11.52
C ARG A 376 4.27 11.48 -12.74
N GLU A 377 3.94 10.38 -13.41
CA GLU A 377 4.53 9.99 -14.69
C GLU A 377 3.94 10.74 -15.89
N ASN A 378 3.13 11.78 -15.69
CA ASN A 378 2.45 12.61 -16.69
C ASN A 378 1.33 11.91 -17.49
N PHE A 379 0.66 10.93 -16.89
CA PHE A 379 -0.55 10.36 -17.47
C PHE A 379 -1.78 11.21 -17.15
N GLU A 380 -2.71 11.27 -18.11
CA GLU A 380 -4.09 11.68 -17.87
C GLU A 380 -5.02 10.49 -18.05
N MET A 381 -5.95 10.32 -17.11
CA MET A 381 -6.94 9.24 -17.13
C MET A 381 -8.18 9.61 -16.34
N THR A 382 -9.25 8.88 -16.54
CA THR A 382 -10.40 8.91 -15.63
C THR A 382 -10.58 7.55 -14.99
N VAL A 383 -10.99 7.53 -13.72
CA VAL A 383 -11.17 6.29 -12.97
C VAL A 383 -12.57 6.20 -12.36
N SER A 384 -13.11 4.99 -12.32
CA SER A 384 -14.40 4.70 -11.71
C SER A 384 -14.27 4.53 -10.20
N LYS A 385 -15.42 4.45 -9.52
CA LYS A 385 -15.49 4.01 -8.13
C LYS A 385 -14.93 2.58 -7.99
N PRO A 386 -14.17 2.28 -6.91
CA PRO A 386 -13.78 0.93 -6.58
C PRO A 386 -14.99 0.02 -6.36
N GLN A 387 -14.94 -1.19 -6.90
CA GLN A 387 -15.96 -2.22 -6.71
C GLN A 387 -15.32 -3.51 -6.18
N VAL A 388 -16.03 -4.24 -5.31
CA VAL A 388 -15.54 -5.53 -4.83
C VAL A 388 -15.73 -6.61 -5.87
N ILE A 389 -14.77 -7.53 -5.95
CA ILE A 389 -14.83 -8.68 -6.84
C ILE A 389 -15.65 -9.76 -6.16
N THR A 390 -16.80 -10.10 -6.74
CA THR A 390 -17.70 -11.14 -6.25
C THR A 390 -17.43 -12.49 -6.92
N LYS A 391 -17.74 -13.59 -6.22
CA LYS A 391 -17.69 -14.96 -6.76
C LYS A 391 -19.10 -15.52 -6.84
N LYS A 392 -19.34 -16.41 -7.81
CA LYS A 392 -20.60 -17.14 -7.90
C LYS A 392 -20.35 -18.62 -7.61
N GLU A 393 -20.93 -19.13 -6.53
CA GLU A 393 -20.85 -20.53 -6.14
C GLU A 393 -22.25 -21.06 -5.81
N GLY A 394 -22.61 -22.20 -6.38
CA GLY A 394 -23.93 -22.82 -6.13
C GLY A 394 -25.12 -21.91 -6.46
N GLY A 395 -24.99 -21.00 -7.44
CA GLY A 395 -26.03 -20.04 -7.80
C GLY A 395 -26.18 -18.84 -6.85
N LYS A 396 -25.37 -18.76 -5.79
CA LYS A 396 -25.33 -17.62 -4.85
C LYS A 396 -24.16 -16.71 -5.19
N THR A 397 -24.37 -15.41 -5.03
CA THR A 397 -23.30 -14.42 -5.10
C THR A 397 -22.62 -14.35 -3.76
N LEU A 398 -21.31 -14.57 -3.73
CA LEU A 398 -20.45 -14.41 -2.58
C LEU A 398 -19.65 -13.12 -2.73
N GLU A 399 -19.48 -12.40 -1.62
CA GLU A 399 -18.65 -11.20 -1.54
C GLU A 399 -17.53 -11.38 -0.53
N PRO A 400 -16.37 -10.71 -0.70
CA PRO A 400 -15.29 -10.78 0.25
C PRO A 400 -15.67 -10.11 1.56
N VAL A 401 -15.31 -10.76 2.66
CA VAL A 401 -15.55 -10.30 4.04
C VAL A 401 -14.23 -10.13 4.75
N GLU A 402 -14.09 -9.01 5.43
CA GLU A 402 -12.88 -8.64 6.15
C GLU A 402 -13.11 -8.62 7.66
N ARG A 403 -12.11 -9.06 8.39
CA ARG A 403 -11.98 -8.83 9.82
C ARG A 403 -11.31 -7.49 10.02
N LEU A 404 -12.08 -6.52 10.50
CA LEU A 404 -11.64 -5.16 10.76
C LEU A 404 -11.21 -5.04 12.22
N PHE A 405 -9.97 -4.61 12.43
CA PHE A 405 -9.39 -4.31 13.74
C PHE A 405 -9.30 -2.80 13.90
N LEU A 406 -9.81 -2.31 15.01
CA LEU A 406 -9.78 -0.91 15.39
C LEU A 406 -9.13 -0.74 16.76
N ASP A 407 -8.33 0.31 16.89
CA ASP A 407 -7.85 0.82 18.17
C ASP A 407 -8.20 2.32 18.23
N ILE A 408 -9.11 2.71 19.09
CA ILE A 408 -9.71 4.04 19.12
C ILE A 408 -9.82 4.58 20.55
N PRO A 409 -9.81 5.92 20.75
CA PRO A 409 -10.19 6.52 22.02
C PRO A 409 -11.64 6.16 22.39
N GLU A 410 -11.88 5.90 23.67
CA GLU A 410 -13.17 5.41 24.21
C GLU A 410 -14.34 6.33 23.83
N GLU A 411 -14.13 7.64 23.76
CA GLU A 411 -15.16 8.63 23.43
C GLU A 411 -15.79 8.43 22.04
N PHE A 412 -15.11 7.74 21.10
CA PHE A 412 -15.58 7.53 19.73
C PHE A 412 -16.24 6.17 19.48
N VAL A 413 -16.24 5.26 20.47
CA VAL A 413 -16.75 3.88 20.34
C VAL A 413 -18.18 3.85 19.81
N GLY A 414 -19.09 4.63 20.41
CA GLY A 414 -20.50 4.65 20.00
C GLY A 414 -20.69 5.11 18.55
N ARG A 415 -20.02 6.20 18.15
CA ARG A 415 -20.10 6.77 16.80
C ARG A 415 -19.56 5.82 15.74
N ILE A 416 -18.44 5.17 16.00
CA ILE A 416 -17.81 4.23 15.06
C ILE A 416 -18.64 2.97 14.94
N THR A 417 -19.16 2.42 16.05
CA THR A 417 -20.04 1.25 16.04
C THR A 417 -21.31 1.49 15.23
N GLU A 418 -21.97 2.63 15.40
CA GLU A 418 -23.15 3.01 14.62
C GLU A 418 -22.86 3.01 13.11
N LYS A 419 -21.78 3.70 12.71
CA LYS A 419 -21.40 3.81 11.29
C LYS A 419 -21.05 2.46 10.65
N LEU A 420 -20.32 1.61 11.37
CA LEU A 420 -19.98 0.27 10.89
C LEU A 420 -21.22 -0.63 10.80
N SER A 421 -22.16 -0.52 11.74
CA SER A 421 -23.42 -1.29 11.71
C SER A 421 -24.26 -0.94 10.48
N ILE A 422 -24.36 0.35 10.11
CA ILE A 422 -25.01 0.80 8.86
C ILE A 422 -24.33 0.17 7.63
N ARG A 423 -23.02 -0.01 7.66
CA ARG A 423 -22.20 -0.62 6.61
C ARG A 423 -22.16 -2.16 6.68
N LYS A 424 -23.06 -2.78 7.46
CA LYS A 424 -23.17 -4.23 7.66
C LYS A 424 -22.02 -4.85 8.44
N GLY A 425 -21.26 -4.05 9.18
CA GLY A 425 -20.26 -4.55 10.12
C GLY A 425 -20.92 -5.17 11.34
N ARG A 426 -20.44 -6.35 11.75
CA ARG A 426 -20.87 -7.06 12.95
C ARG A 426 -19.74 -7.02 13.96
N LEU A 427 -20.00 -6.48 15.14
CA LEU A 427 -19.05 -6.46 16.26
C LEU A 427 -18.82 -7.89 16.76
N GLU A 428 -17.58 -8.34 16.77
CA GLU A 428 -17.17 -9.66 17.29
C GLU A 428 -16.52 -9.53 18.66
N SER A 429 -15.70 -8.49 18.87
CA SER A 429 -15.00 -8.28 20.14
C SER A 429 -14.86 -6.79 20.47
N LEU A 430 -14.90 -6.46 21.75
CA LEU A 430 -14.63 -5.14 22.30
C LEU A 430 -13.87 -5.29 23.61
N VAL A 431 -12.65 -4.77 23.66
CA VAL A 431 -11.76 -4.83 24.82
C VAL A 431 -11.33 -3.43 25.21
N ASN A 432 -11.68 -3.01 26.43
CA ASN A 432 -11.18 -1.75 26.99
C ASN A 432 -9.80 -2.00 27.63
N LYS A 433 -8.78 -1.31 27.12
CA LYS A 433 -7.39 -1.46 27.59
C LYS A 433 -7.08 -0.69 28.88
N GLY A 434 -8.04 0.02 29.46
CA GLY A 434 -7.86 0.80 30.70
C GLY A 434 -7.04 2.08 30.55
N SER A 435 -6.49 2.35 29.36
CA SER A 435 -5.69 3.54 29.03
C SER A 435 -6.48 4.64 28.33
N GLY A 436 -7.84 4.58 28.38
CA GLY A 436 -8.73 5.45 27.60
C GLY A 436 -8.82 5.05 26.13
N ARG A 437 -8.30 3.89 25.77
CA ARG A 437 -8.39 3.30 24.43
C ARG A 437 -9.15 1.97 24.44
N VAL A 438 -9.85 1.73 23.34
CA VAL A 438 -10.65 0.50 23.16
C VAL A 438 -10.23 -0.18 21.87
N SER A 439 -9.95 -1.47 21.99
CA SER A 439 -9.73 -2.35 20.83
C SER A 439 -11.06 -2.99 20.44
N MET A 440 -11.38 -2.97 19.15
CA MET A 440 -12.62 -3.51 18.61
C MET A 440 -12.32 -4.39 17.39
N GLU A 441 -13.09 -5.47 17.25
CA GLU A 441 -13.04 -6.33 16.06
C GLU A 441 -14.43 -6.42 15.44
N PHE A 442 -14.49 -6.22 14.11
CA PHE A 442 -15.71 -6.36 13.33
C PHE A 442 -15.51 -7.34 12.19
N LEU A 443 -16.54 -8.09 11.87
CA LEU A 443 -16.66 -8.79 10.60
C LEU A 443 -17.51 -7.93 9.66
N ILE A 444 -16.93 -7.51 8.51
CA ILE A 444 -17.57 -6.55 7.61
C ILE A 444 -17.33 -6.92 6.14
N PRO A 445 -18.34 -6.82 5.24
CA PRO A 445 -18.09 -6.99 3.82
C PRO A 445 -17.12 -5.90 3.30
N SER A 446 -16.15 -6.28 2.45
CA SER A 446 -15.11 -5.35 1.96
C SER A 446 -15.69 -4.08 1.33
N ARG A 447 -16.85 -4.16 0.64
CA ARG A 447 -17.52 -2.96 0.11
C ARG A 447 -18.03 -2.01 1.20
N GLY A 448 -18.19 -2.47 2.44
CA GLY A 448 -18.51 -1.63 3.59
C GLY A 448 -17.34 -0.78 4.06
N LEU A 449 -16.12 -1.17 3.71
CA LEU A 449 -14.91 -0.42 4.02
C LEU A 449 -14.55 0.61 2.97
N ILE A 450 -15.05 0.46 1.74
CA ILE A 450 -14.82 1.44 0.67
C ILE A 450 -15.33 2.82 1.10
N GLY A 451 -14.44 3.81 1.10
CA GLY A 451 -14.72 5.17 1.54
C GLY A 451 -14.92 5.34 3.06
N PHE A 452 -14.57 4.35 3.87
CA PHE A 452 -14.70 4.46 5.33
C PHE A 452 -13.45 5.06 6.00
N ARG A 453 -12.27 4.88 5.42
CA ARG A 453 -10.99 5.26 6.04
C ARG A 453 -10.90 6.76 6.34
N SER A 454 -11.19 7.62 5.37
CA SER A 454 -11.16 9.07 5.56
C SER A 454 -12.21 9.52 6.58
N GLN A 455 -13.39 8.93 6.53
CA GLN A 455 -14.46 9.19 7.48
C GLN A 455 -14.06 8.78 8.90
N PHE A 456 -13.45 7.60 9.06
CA PHE A 456 -12.94 7.10 10.34
C PHE A 456 -11.89 8.03 10.95
N LEU A 457 -10.90 8.46 10.17
CA LEU A 457 -9.87 9.39 10.64
C LEU A 457 -10.46 10.74 11.06
N THR A 458 -11.44 11.26 10.31
CA THR A 458 -12.16 12.48 10.68
C THR A 458 -12.94 12.31 11.97
N ASP A 459 -13.68 11.20 12.11
CA ASP A 459 -14.52 10.92 13.26
C ASP A 459 -13.72 10.70 14.54
N THR A 460 -12.53 10.13 14.43
CA THR A 460 -11.61 9.89 15.54
C THR A 460 -10.60 11.02 15.74
N LYS A 461 -10.74 12.14 15.02
CA LYS A 461 -9.81 13.29 15.04
C LYS A 461 -8.34 12.88 14.80
N GLY A 462 -8.13 11.86 13.96
CA GLY A 462 -6.81 11.28 13.68
C GLY A 462 -6.27 10.34 14.76
N GLY A 463 -6.97 10.17 15.89
CA GLY A 463 -6.51 9.33 17.01
C GLY A 463 -6.83 7.84 16.88
N GLY A 464 -7.57 7.44 15.84
CA GLY A 464 -7.93 6.04 15.60
C GLY A 464 -6.96 5.33 14.67
N VAL A 465 -6.70 4.06 14.95
CA VAL A 465 -5.95 3.16 14.08
C VAL A 465 -6.90 2.09 13.56
N MET A 466 -6.87 1.82 12.26
CA MET A 466 -7.65 0.75 11.65
C MET A 466 -6.81 -0.10 10.70
N ASN A 467 -7.10 -1.38 10.69
CA ASN A 467 -6.57 -2.34 9.74
C ASN A 467 -7.60 -3.42 9.46
N SER A 468 -7.63 -3.92 8.24
CA SER A 468 -8.52 -5.02 7.87
C SER A 468 -7.76 -6.15 7.22
N LEU A 469 -8.26 -7.36 7.41
CA LEU A 469 -7.71 -8.59 6.83
C LEU A 469 -8.84 -9.34 6.14
N LEU A 470 -8.59 -9.77 4.90
CA LEU A 470 -9.52 -10.67 4.23
C LEU A 470 -9.66 -11.96 5.06
N GLU A 471 -10.88 -12.27 5.47
CA GLU A 471 -11.20 -13.48 6.23
C GLU A 471 -11.60 -14.60 5.26
N ASP A 472 -12.68 -14.40 4.52
CA ASP A 472 -13.23 -15.36 3.57
C ASP A 472 -14.25 -14.68 2.64
N TYR A 473 -14.92 -15.47 1.82
CA TYR A 473 -16.08 -15.07 1.03
C TYR A 473 -17.38 -15.55 1.67
N ALA A 474 -18.36 -14.66 1.81
CA ALA A 474 -19.66 -14.97 2.42
C ALA A 474 -20.81 -14.55 1.49
N PRO A 475 -22.03 -15.10 1.69
CA PRO A 475 -23.19 -14.67 0.94
C PRO A 475 -23.44 -13.17 1.04
N TRP A 476 -23.92 -12.58 -0.05
CA TRP A 476 -24.21 -11.15 -0.13
C TRP A 476 -25.02 -10.60 1.05
N PHE A 477 -24.49 -9.61 1.78
CA PHE A 477 -25.07 -9.02 3.00
C PHE A 477 -26.23 -8.05 2.73
N GLY A 478 -26.69 -7.90 1.49
CA GLY A 478 -27.73 -6.95 1.09
C GLY A 478 -27.16 -5.55 0.78
N ALA A 479 -28.01 -4.59 0.48
CA ALA A 479 -27.60 -3.24 0.13
C ALA A 479 -26.90 -2.53 1.29
N ILE A 480 -25.81 -1.83 0.98
CA ILE A 480 -25.14 -0.91 1.89
C ILE A 480 -25.45 0.51 1.40
N PRO A 481 -25.96 1.40 2.28
CA PRO A 481 -26.19 2.79 1.90
C PRO A 481 -24.88 3.43 1.43
N GLN A 482 -24.92 4.00 0.23
CA GLN A 482 -23.84 4.83 -0.29
C GLN A 482 -24.06 6.29 0.17
N ARG A 483 -23.32 7.24 -0.41
CA ARG A 483 -23.55 8.66 -0.17
C ARG A 483 -25.04 8.99 -0.42
N ASN A 484 -25.73 9.48 0.62
CA ASN A 484 -27.15 9.82 0.56
C ASN A 484 -27.39 11.23 -0.01
N THR A 485 -26.32 12.00 -0.24
CA THR A 485 -26.36 13.35 -0.77
C THR A 485 -26.08 13.34 -2.28
N GLY A 486 -26.76 14.18 -3.02
CA GLY A 486 -26.47 14.44 -4.43
C GLY A 486 -25.26 15.34 -4.59
N VAL A 487 -24.98 15.76 -5.82
CA VAL A 487 -23.90 16.67 -6.15
C VAL A 487 -24.40 17.92 -6.86
N LEU A 488 -23.63 19.00 -6.75
CA LEU A 488 -23.77 20.21 -7.56
C LEU A 488 -22.95 20.01 -8.83
N VAL A 489 -23.60 20.02 -9.98
CA VAL A 489 -22.99 19.76 -11.30
C VAL A 489 -22.99 21.03 -12.12
N ALA A 490 -21.85 21.45 -12.64
CA ALA A 490 -21.77 22.61 -13.53
C ALA A 490 -22.59 22.37 -14.81
N ASP A 491 -23.40 23.33 -15.22
CA ASP A 491 -24.26 23.25 -16.41
C ASP A 491 -23.53 23.70 -17.69
N ARG A 492 -22.41 24.41 -17.56
CA ARG A 492 -21.64 24.99 -18.68
C ARG A 492 -20.18 25.17 -18.33
N ALA A 493 -19.38 25.42 -19.36
CA ALA A 493 -17.97 25.79 -19.22
C ALA A 493 -17.80 27.26 -18.85
N GLY A 494 -16.73 27.56 -18.12
CA GLY A 494 -16.32 28.90 -17.70
C GLY A 494 -15.50 28.87 -16.43
N ARG A 495 -15.36 30.02 -15.78
CA ARG A 495 -14.61 30.18 -14.54
C ARG A 495 -15.52 30.38 -13.35
N VAL A 496 -15.31 29.65 -12.27
CA VAL A 496 -16.08 29.77 -11.02
C VAL A 496 -16.03 31.20 -10.48
N THR A 497 -17.19 31.80 -10.23
CA THR A 497 -17.29 33.16 -9.68
C THR A 497 -17.65 33.15 -8.20
N GLY A 498 -17.13 34.13 -7.44
CA GLY A 498 -17.51 34.30 -6.03
C GLY A 498 -19.00 34.55 -5.82
N TYR A 499 -19.65 35.27 -6.76
CA TYR A 499 -21.10 35.53 -6.72
C TYR A 499 -21.91 34.23 -6.84
N ALA A 500 -21.55 33.34 -7.76
CA ALA A 500 -22.24 32.07 -7.92
C ALA A 500 -21.94 31.11 -6.77
N SER A 501 -20.68 31.06 -6.28
CA SER A 501 -20.29 30.22 -5.11
C SER A 501 -21.11 30.60 -3.88
N PHE A 502 -21.24 31.90 -3.58
CA PHE A 502 -22.06 32.36 -2.46
C PHE A 502 -23.52 31.92 -2.57
N ALA A 503 -24.10 32.00 -3.77
CA ALA A 503 -25.48 31.56 -3.99
C ALA A 503 -25.68 30.05 -3.84
N MET A 504 -24.60 29.27 -3.83
CA MET A 504 -24.64 27.79 -3.67
C MET A 504 -24.42 27.34 -2.23
N GLU A 505 -23.89 28.17 -1.32
CA GLU A 505 -23.62 27.82 0.08
C GLU A 505 -24.84 27.30 0.86
N ASP A 506 -26.03 27.77 0.55
CA ASP A 506 -27.29 27.28 1.14
C ASP A 506 -27.73 25.93 0.56
N ARG A 507 -27.18 25.52 -0.59
CA ARG A 507 -27.56 24.31 -1.31
C ARG A 507 -26.60 23.16 -1.12
N GLY A 508 -25.36 23.45 -0.69
CA GLY A 508 -24.33 22.46 -0.50
C GLY A 508 -22.97 23.05 -0.15
N GLU A 509 -21.99 22.17 -0.04
CA GLU A 509 -20.59 22.51 0.22
C GLU A 509 -19.80 22.46 -1.09
N MET A 510 -19.07 23.55 -1.38
CA MET A 510 -18.22 23.62 -2.57
C MET A 510 -16.97 22.77 -2.42
N ILE A 511 -16.56 22.11 -3.52
CA ILE A 511 -15.31 21.33 -3.59
C ILE A 511 -14.30 21.92 -4.59
N VAL A 512 -14.61 23.07 -5.16
CA VAL A 512 -13.76 23.82 -6.10
C VAL A 512 -13.58 25.26 -5.62
N GLU A 513 -12.42 25.83 -5.88
CA GLU A 513 -12.11 27.22 -5.53
C GLU A 513 -12.71 28.21 -6.52
N VAL A 514 -12.93 29.44 -6.07
CA VAL A 514 -13.27 30.57 -6.96
C VAL A 514 -12.11 30.82 -7.92
N GLY A 515 -12.43 31.00 -9.19
CA GLY A 515 -11.43 31.16 -10.26
C GLY A 515 -11.01 29.87 -10.94
N THR A 516 -11.46 28.71 -10.47
CA THR A 516 -11.22 27.42 -11.13
C THR A 516 -11.99 27.35 -12.45
N ASP A 517 -11.33 26.85 -13.51
CA ASP A 517 -11.99 26.55 -14.77
C ASP A 517 -12.85 25.28 -14.63
N VAL A 518 -14.09 25.35 -15.09
CA VAL A 518 -15.06 24.23 -15.05
C VAL A 518 -15.68 23.99 -16.41
N TYR A 519 -16.27 22.83 -16.60
CA TYR A 519 -17.01 22.45 -17.81
C TYR A 519 -18.36 21.81 -17.45
N GLY A 520 -19.29 21.75 -18.41
CA GLY A 520 -20.59 21.11 -18.20
C GLY A 520 -20.44 19.62 -17.84
N GLY A 521 -21.08 19.18 -16.77
CA GLY A 521 -20.94 17.84 -16.22
C GLY A 521 -19.87 17.66 -15.14
N MET A 522 -19.03 18.67 -14.90
CA MET A 522 -18.07 18.68 -13.78
C MET A 522 -18.80 18.86 -12.45
N ILE A 523 -18.41 18.07 -11.45
CA ILE A 523 -18.94 18.18 -10.08
C ILE A 523 -18.18 19.29 -9.36
N VAL A 524 -18.91 20.26 -8.80
CA VAL A 524 -18.36 21.45 -8.17
C VAL A 524 -18.68 21.56 -6.68
N GLY A 525 -19.55 20.67 -6.16
CA GLY A 525 -19.92 20.65 -4.75
C GLY A 525 -20.75 19.43 -4.37
N GLU A 526 -20.85 19.18 -3.06
CA GLU A 526 -21.77 18.22 -2.46
C GLU A 526 -23.07 18.92 -2.11
N ARG A 527 -24.20 18.35 -2.50
CA ARG A 527 -25.52 18.93 -2.23
C ARG A 527 -26.06 18.47 -0.88
N ASN A 528 -26.83 19.32 -0.19
CA ASN A 528 -27.50 18.97 1.09
C ASN A 528 -28.74 18.07 0.93
N ARG A 529 -29.08 17.63 -0.29
CA ARG A 529 -30.25 16.79 -0.62
C ARG A 529 -29.82 15.60 -1.48
N PRO A 530 -30.61 14.51 -1.50
CA PRO A 530 -30.24 13.28 -2.20
C PRO A 530 -30.10 13.39 -3.73
N GLN A 531 -30.80 14.31 -4.38
CA GLN A 531 -30.78 14.44 -5.84
C GLN A 531 -29.68 15.37 -6.32
N ASP A 532 -29.10 15.11 -7.47
CA ASP A 532 -28.17 16.00 -8.14
C ASP A 532 -28.83 17.32 -8.56
N LEU A 533 -28.03 18.38 -8.64
CA LEU A 533 -28.49 19.70 -9.07
C LEU A 533 -27.54 20.29 -10.10
N ASN A 534 -28.03 20.54 -11.32
CA ASN A 534 -27.28 21.31 -12.29
C ASN A 534 -27.29 22.79 -11.91
N VAL A 535 -26.12 23.42 -11.88
CA VAL A 535 -25.93 24.79 -11.38
C VAL A 535 -25.09 25.62 -12.34
N ASN A 536 -25.43 26.88 -12.47
CA ASN A 536 -24.61 27.84 -13.18
C ASN A 536 -23.62 28.49 -12.19
N ILE A 537 -22.44 27.86 -12.07
CA ILE A 537 -21.41 28.33 -11.14
C ILE A 537 -20.51 29.43 -11.73
N VAL A 538 -20.66 29.71 -13.02
CA VAL A 538 -19.90 30.76 -13.74
C VAL A 538 -20.65 32.09 -13.86
N LYS A 539 -21.81 32.18 -13.21
CA LYS A 539 -22.67 33.36 -13.27
C LYS A 539 -22.00 34.57 -12.60
N GLU A 540 -21.86 35.65 -13.34
CA GLU A 540 -21.36 36.91 -12.83
C GLU A 540 -22.51 37.79 -12.24
N LYS A 541 -22.15 38.66 -11.30
CA LYS A 541 -23.08 39.69 -10.79
C LYS A 541 -23.36 40.66 -11.92
N LYS A 542 -24.63 40.80 -12.33
CA LYS A 542 -25.00 41.85 -13.27
C LYS A 542 -24.79 43.23 -12.63
N LEU A 543 -23.99 44.04 -13.28
CA LEU A 543 -23.84 45.45 -12.88
C LEU A 543 -25.17 46.16 -13.17
N THR A 544 -25.82 46.69 -12.15
CA THR A 544 -27.00 47.55 -12.30
C THR A 544 -26.60 49.00 -12.01
N ASN A 545 -27.14 49.93 -12.77
CA ASN A 545 -26.85 51.35 -12.61
C ASN A 545 -27.41 51.95 -11.30
N MET A 546 -28.18 51.21 -10.53
CA MET A 546 -28.66 51.60 -9.20
C MET A 546 -27.77 50.95 -8.12
N ARG A 547 -26.96 51.75 -7.44
CA ARG A 547 -26.26 51.38 -6.22
C ARG A 547 -27.21 51.54 -5.03
N ALA A 548 -27.68 50.42 -4.47
CA ALA A 548 -28.23 50.42 -3.12
C ALA A 548 -27.06 50.49 -2.12
N SER A 549 -27.17 51.30 -1.10
CA SER A 549 -26.13 51.52 -0.06
C SER A 549 -25.74 50.22 0.70
N THR A 550 -26.54 49.17 0.62
CA THR A 550 -26.32 47.86 1.21
C THR A 550 -25.66 46.86 0.24
N SER A 551 -25.38 47.21 -1.02
CA SER A 551 -24.87 46.30 -2.05
C SER A 551 -23.36 46.09 -2.02
N ASP A 552 -22.63 46.85 -1.24
CA ASP A 552 -21.16 46.78 -1.12
C ASP A 552 -20.70 46.04 0.16
N ALA A 553 -21.58 45.26 0.81
CA ALA A 553 -21.18 44.40 1.91
C ALA A 553 -20.16 43.34 1.41
N THR A 554 -19.01 43.30 2.08
CA THR A 554 -18.01 42.24 1.82
C THR A 554 -18.62 40.89 2.12
N VAL A 555 -18.73 40.05 1.11
CA VAL A 555 -19.21 38.67 1.24
C VAL A 555 -18.04 37.78 1.63
N ILE A 556 -18.11 37.18 2.79
CA ILE A 556 -17.14 36.17 3.23
C ILE A 556 -17.67 34.82 2.77
N LEU A 557 -16.93 34.15 1.88
CA LEU A 557 -17.25 32.82 1.41
C LEU A 557 -16.75 31.77 2.41
N ARG A 558 -17.49 30.69 2.55
CA ARG A 558 -16.98 29.49 3.24
C ARG A 558 -15.84 28.89 2.43
N PRO A 559 -14.74 28.47 3.07
CA PRO A 559 -13.65 27.79 2.36
C PRO A 559 -14.17 26.49 1.73
N PRO A 560 -13.84 26.21 0.46
CA PRO A 560 -14.25 24.98 -0.18
C PRO A 560 -13.48 23.77 0.40
N ARG A 561 -14.13 22.62 0.43
CA ARG A 561 -13.50 21.35 0.80
C ARG A 561 -12.74 20.77 -0.39
N ILE A 562 -11.46 21.07 -0.53
CA ILE A 562 -10.63 20.50 -1.59
C ILE A 562 -10.35 19.04 -1.29
N LEU A 563 -10.71 18.14 -2.20
CA LEU A 563 -10.54 16.71 -2.04
C LEU A 563 -9.16 16.28 -2.55
N SER A 564 -8.45 15.50 -1.74
CA SER A 564 -7.29 14.74 -2.20
C SER A 564 -7.72 13.63 -3.16
N LEU A 565 -6.78 13.00 -3.88
CA LEU A 565 -7.09 11.89 -4.78
C LEU A 565 -7.83 10.75 -4.06
N ASP A 566 -7.36 10.35 -2.87
CA ASP A 566 -8.00 9.31 -2.07
C ASP A 566 -9.44 9.70 -1.70
N GLN A 567 -9.62 10.91 -1.20
CA GLN A 567 -10.95 11.44 -0.86
C GLN A 567 -11.87 11.55 -2.08
N ALA A 568 -11.32 11.90 -3.24
CA ALA A 568 -12.06 11.96 -4.49
C ALA A 568 -12.58 10.58 -4.93
N ILE A 569 -11.72 9.55 -4.84
CA ILE A 569 -12.07 8.15 -5.14
C ILE A 569 -13.15 7.63 -4.18
N GLU A 570 -13.03 7.95 -2.90
CA GLU A 570 -14.02 7.59 -1.88
C GLU A 570 -15.36 8.31 -2.06
N PHE A 571 -15.31 9.56 -2.53
CA PHE A 571 -16.49 10.44 -2.65
C PHE A 571 -17.44 10.02 -3.78
N ILE A 572 -16.92 9.60 -4.93
CA ILE A 572 -17.71 9.38 -6.15
C ILE A 572 -18.76 8.29 -6.00
N ALA A 573 -19.91 8.48 -6.67
CA ALA A 573 -20.96 7.46 -6.87
C ALA A 573 -20.67 6.60 -8.12
N GLU A 574 -21.53 5.61 -8.40
CA GLU A 574 -21.33 4.68 -9.53
C GLU A 574 -21.42 5.35 -10.91
N ASP A 575 -22.17 6.46 -11.01
CA ASP A 575 -22.34 7.23 -12.23
C ASP A 575 -21.36 8.42 -12.34
N GLU A 576 -20.34 8.43 -11.48
CA GLU A 576 -19.34 9.49 -11.39
C GLU A 576 -17.94 8.94 -11.66
N LEU A 577 -17.05 9.81 -12.12
CA LEU A 577 -15.64 9.51 -12.41
C LEU A 577 -14.73 10.55 -11.75
N VAL A 578 -13.53 10.11 -11.38
CA VAL A 578 -12.42 11.01 -11.04
C VAL A 578 -11.57 11.21 -12.29
N GLU A 579 -11.46 12.44 -12.75
CA GLU A 579 -10.53 12.86 -13.80
C GLU A 579 -9.20 13.22 -13.14
N VAL A 580 -8.17 12.46 -13.46
CA VAL A 580 -6.82 12.58 -12.88
C VAL A 580 -5.86 13.08 -13.95
N THR A 581 -5.19 14.19 -13.66
CA THR A 581 -4.18 14.79 -14.51
C THR A 581 -2.93 15.12 -13.67
N PRO A 582 -1.77 15.40 -14.25
CA PRO A 582 -0.57 15.76 -13.49
C PRO A 582 -0.76 16.92 -12.50
N GLN A 583 -1.61 17.89 -12.84
CA GLN A 583 -1.81 19.10 -12.03
C GLN A 583 -3.11 19.11 -11.24
N SER A 584 -4.15 18.38 -11.69
CA SER A 584 -5.50 18.51 -11.15
C SER A 584 -6.16 17.15 -10.88
N VAL A 585 -7.01 17.13 -9.86
CA VAL A 585 -7.98 16.06 -9.60
C VAL A 585 -9.36 16.69 -9.69
N ARG A 586 -10.19 16.24 -10.63
CA ARG A 586 -11.52 16.78 -10.88
C ARG A 586 -12.56 15.65 -10.78
N LEU A 587 -13.73 15.96 -10.30
CA LEU A 587 -14.85 15.02 -10.29
C LEU A 587 -15.81 15.38 -11.43
N ARG A 588 -16.33 14.36 -12.12
CA ARG A 588 -17.31 14.57 -13.18
C ARG A 588 -18.36 13.47 -13.22
N LYS A 589 -19.48 13.77 -13.82
CA LYS A 589 -20.45 12.73 -14.20
C LYS A 589 -19.91 11.91 -15.37
N MET A 590 -20.23 10.61 -15.40
CA MET A 590 -19.89 9.73 -16.52
C MET A 590 -20.54 10.22 -17.83
N GLU A 591 -21.81 10.58 -17.78
CA GLU A 591 -22.50 11.28 -18.87
C GLU A 591 -22.47 12.79 -18.59
N LEU A 592 -21.79 13.55 -19.45
CA LEU A 592 -21.64 15.01 -19.26
C LEU A 592 -22.91 15.78 -19.62
N ASP A 593 -23.71 15.27 -20.57
CA ASP A 593 -24.95 15.94 -21.01
C ASP A 593 -26.06 15.80 -19.97
N ALA A 594 -26.53 16.95 -19.46
CA ALA A 594 -27.59 17.00 -18.44
C ALA A 594 -28.92 16.39 -18.92
N THR A 595 -29.26 16.58 -20.20
CA THR A 595 -30.51 16.04 -20.77
C THR A 595 -30.46 14.51 -20.86
N LYS A 596 -29.32 13.96 -21.29
CA LYS A 596 -29.15 12.51 -21.36
C LYS A 596 -29.15 11.87 -19.98
N ARG A 597 -28.55 12.52 -18.95
CA ARG A 597 -28.64 12.04 -17.56
C ARG A 597 -30.07 11.95 -17.07
N GLN A 598 -30.88 12.98 -17.32
CA GLN A 598 -32.31 12.98 -16.92
C GLN A 598 -33.11 11.88 -17.65
N MET A 599 -32.89 11.70 -18.97
CA MET A 599 -33.55 10.63 -19.72
C MET A 599 -33.18 9.22 -19.20
N LYS A 600 -31.95 9.03 -18.72
CA LYS A 600 -31.52 7.73 -18.17
C LYS A 600 -32.22 7.45 -16.84
N ILE A 601 -32.33 8.43 -15.95
CA ILE A 601 -33.03 8.30 -14.66
C ILE A 601 -34.49 7.89 -14.89
N HIS A 602 -35.20 8.53 -15.82
CA HIS A 602 -36.60 8.18 -16.15
C HIS A 602 -36.79 6.82 -16.85
N ARG A 603 -35.72 6.20 -17.35
CA ARG A 603 -35.80 4.84 -17.92
C ARG A 603 -35.54 3.77 -16.87
N ASP A 604 -34.80 4.09 -15.84
CA ASP A 604 -34.41 3.18 -14.76
C ASP A 604 -35.46 3.20 -13.60
N GLU A 605 -36.35 4.23 -13.57
CA GLU A 605 -37.58 4.30 -12.75
C GLU A 605 -38.75 3.56 -13.48
#